data_cf31bbd3c1ec0fa3eab41476c036e1ee
#
_entry.id   cf31bbd3c1ec0fa3eab41476c036e1ee
#
_cell.length_a   1.000
_cell.length_b   1.000
_cell.length_c   1.000
_cell.angle_alpha   90.00
_cell.angle_beta   90.00
_cell.angle_gamma   90.00
#
_symmetry.space_group_name_H-M   'P 1'
#
loop_
_entity.id
_entity.type
_entity.pdbx_description
1 polymer ?
#
loop_
_entity_poly.entity_id
_entity_poly.type
_entity_poly.pdbx_seq_one_letter_code
_entity_poly.pdbx_strand_id
1 'polypeptide(L)'
;MSQLVNYSIIEAGLRALADKAHESAVAQAEGKPIPCGLSEGDLELVALLTAMMNDTQANKGWCAHEMGKSISSFEKYVHDGKIPEGIHDQFGHEKKWNKSLIRYFANKKAFFRKLSRKYGLNL
;
A
#
# COMPACT_ATOMS: atom_id res chain seq x y z
N MET A 1 15.61 -15.15 -5.10
CA MET A 1 15.61 -14.21 -3.96
C MET A 1 14.19 -13.91 -3.55
N SER A 2 13.88 -14.08 -2.28
CA SER A 2 12.59 -13.68 -1.76
C SER A 2 12.50 -12.14 -1.77
N GLN A 3 11.41 -11.62 -2.26
CA GLN A 3 11.13 -10.18 -2.16
C GLN A 3 10.80 -9.84 -0.72
N LEU A 4 11.35 -8.71 -0.24
CA LEU A 4 11.00 -8.18 1.06
C LEU A 4 9.67 -7.42 0.94
N VAL A 5 8.64 -7.90 1.60
CA VAL A 5 7.29 -7.33 1.52
C VAL A 5 6.87 -6.81 2.89
N ASN A 6 6.20 -5.67 2.93
CA ASN A 6 5.65 -5.15 4.19
C ASN A 6 4.32 -5.86 4.51
N TYR A 7 4.43 -7.04 5.10
CA TYR A 7 3.27 -7.85 5.43
C TYR A 7 2.35 -7.21 6.47
N SER A 8 2.86 -6.35 7.34
CA SER A 8 2.02 -5.65 8.33
C SER A 8 0.98 -4.74 7.65
N ILE A 9 1.39 -4.01 6.63
CA ILE A 9 0.48 -3.14 5.87
C ILE A 9 -0.50 -3.98 5.07
N ILE A 10 -0.03 -5.05 4.44
CA ILE A 10 -0.88 -5.96 3.67
C ILE A 10 -1.91 -6.63 4.58
N GLU A 11 -1.50 -7.12 5.74
CA GLU A 11 -2.41 -7.73 6.70
C GLU A 11 -3.50 -6.75 7.14
N ALA A 12 -3.14 -5.52 7.51
CA ALA A 12 -4.11 -4.51 7.91
C ALA A 12 -5.12 -4.21 6.81
N GLY A 13 -4.65 -4.09 5.56
CA GLY A 13 -5.53 -3.86 4.41
C GLY A 13 -6.46 -5.03 4.14
N LEU A 14 -5.95 -6.26 4.20
CA LEU A 14 -6.76 -7.46 3.99
C LEU A 14 -7.80 -7.64 5.10
N ARG A 15 -7.47 -7.31 6.35
CA ARG A 15 -8.43 -7.36 7.46
C ARG A 15 -9.58 -6.36 7.24
N ALA A 16 -9.28 -5.16 6.81
CA ALA A 16 -10.31 -4.16 6.51
C ALA A 16 -11.27 -4.63 5.43
N LEU A 17 -10.75 -5.25 4.37
CA LEU A 17 -11.58 -5.83 3.30
C LEU A 17 -12.37 -7.04 3.78
N ALA A 18 -11.77 -7.90 4.61
CA ALA A 18 -12.44 -9.06 5.19
C ALA A 18 -13.60 -8.66 6.10
N ASP A 19 -13.44 -7.61 6.90
CA ASP A 19 -14.51 -7.10 7.77
C ASP A 19 -15.71 -6.64 6.94
N LYS A 20 -15.48 -5.97 5.83
CA LYS A 20 -16.56 -5.58 4.91
C LYS A 20 -17.26 -6.78 4.29
N ALA A 21 -16.52 -7.78 3.86
CA ALA A 21 -17.08 -9.01 3.33
C ALA A 21 -17.91 -9.74 4.38
N HIS A 22 -17.45 -9.73 5.63
CA HIS A 22 -18.17 -10.32 6.74
C HIS A 22 -19.52 -9.62 7.00
N GLU A 23 -19.54 -8.29 7.01
CA GLU A 23 -20.78 -7.52 7.17
C GLU A 23 -21.80 -7.87 6.08
N SER A 24 -21.34 -7.97 4.83
CA SER A 24 -22.18 -8.36 3.70
C SER A 24 -22.69 -9.79 3.84
N ALA A 25 -21.87 -10.72 4.29
CA ALA A 25 -22.26 -12.10 4.51
C ALA A 25 -23.31 -12.22 5.62
N VAL A 26 -23.16 -11.49 6.71
CA VAL A 26 -24.13 -11.45 7.81
C VAL A 26 -25.45 -10.89 7.34
N ALA A 27 -25.43 -9.76 6.63
CA ALA A 27 -26.65 -9.15 6.07
C ALA A 27 -27.40 -10.10 5.14
N GLN A 28 -26.66 -10.80 4.28
CA GLN A 28 -27.22 -11.79 3.37
C GLN A 28 -27.90 -12.96 4.13
N ALA A 29 -27.23 -13.50 5.15
CA ALA A 29 -27.76 -14.57 5.97
C ALA A 29 -29.02 -14.18 6.74
N GLU A 30 -29.12 -12.92 7.16
CA GLU A 30 -30.26 -12.40 7.91
C GLU A 30 -31.38 -11.86 7.00
N GLY A 31 -31.24 -11.94 5.69
CA GLY A 31 -32.22 -11.42 4.74
C GLY A 31 -32.31 -9.90 4.72
N LYS A 32 -31.28 -9.20 5.21
CA LYS A 32 -31.21 -7.73 5.23
C LYS A 32 -30.59 -7.21 3.95
N PRO A 33 -30.80 -5.91 3.62
CA PRO A 33 -30.12 -5.32 2.47
C PRO A 33 -28.61 -5.44 2.62
N ILE A 34 -27.95 -5.90 1.56
CA ILE A 34 -26.50 -6.00 1.53
C ILE A 34 -25.91 -4.59 1.45
N PRO A 35 -24.96 -4.22 2.34
CA PRO A 35 -24.28 -2.92 2.23
C PRO A 35 -23.67 -2.73 0.86
N CYS A 36 -23.54 -1.48 0.42
CA CYS A 36 -22.91 -1.16 -0.85
C CYS A 36 -21.60 -1.92 -1.02
N GLY A 37 -21.36 -2.44 -2.22
CA GLY A 37 -20.11 -3.15 -2.54
C GLY A 37 -18.86 -2.31 -2.27
N LEU A 38 -17.73 -2.71 -2.84
CA LEU A 38 -16.46 -2.02 -2.61
C LEU A 38 -16.54 -0.55 -3.02
N SER A 39 -16.18 0.34 -2.09
CA SER A 39 -16.08 1.77 -2.37
C SER A 39 -14.84 2.06 -3.24
N GLU A 40 -14.76 3.29 -3.76
CA GLU A 40 -13.58 3.74 -4.50
C GLU A 40 -12.31 3.59 -3.65
N GLY A 41 -12.40 3.96 -2.35
CA GLY A 41 -11.26 3.79 -1.44
C GLY A 41 -10.86 2.33 -1.24
N ASP A 42 -11.80 1.40 -1.23
CA ASP A 42 -11.51 -0.03 -1.15
C ASP A 42 -10.81 -0.54 -2.41
N LEU A 43 -11.24 -0.08 -3.59
CA LEU A 43 -10.59 -0.42 -4.86
C LEU A 43 -9.17 0.13 -4.92
N GLU A 44 -8.95 1.36 -4.45
CA GLU A 44 -7.61 1.94 -4.33
C GLU A 44 -6.73 1.11 -3.41
N LEU A 45 -7.27 0.66 -2.27
CA LEU A 45 -6.54 -0.20 -1.33
C LEU A 45 -6.16 -1.53 -1.99
N VAL A 46 -7.08 -2.19 -2.68
CA VAL A 46 -6.79 -3.43 -3.41
C VAL A 46 -5.67 -3.21 -4.43
N ALA A 47 -5.74 -2.11 -5.19
CA ALA A 47 -4.72 -1.77 -6.18
C ALA A 47 -3.35 -1.56 -5.53
N LEU A 48 -3.29 -0.82 -4.41
CA LEU A 48 -2.05 -0.59 -3.68
C LEU A 48 -1.46 -1.90 -3.14
N LEU A 49 -2.26 -2.74 -2.51
CA LEU A 49 -1.82 -4.02 -1.98
C LEU A 49 -1.29 -4.94 -3.09
N THR A 50 -1.98 -4.98 -4.22
CA THR A 50 -1.55 -5.78 -5.38
C THR A 50 -0.20 -5.29 -5.90
N ALA A 51 -0.02 -3.97 -6.03
CA ALA A 51 1.24 -3.39 -6.47
C ALA A 51 2.37 -3.73 -5.48
N MET A 52 2.12 -3.63 -4.18
CA MET A 52 3.11 -3.95 -3.15
C MET A 52 3.53 -5.42 -3.16
N MET A 53 2.61 -6.34 -3.41
CA MET A 53 2.89 -7.78 -3.46
C MET A 53 3.79 -8.18 -4.63
N ASN A 54 3.78 -7.40 -5.71
CA ASN A 54 4.55 -7.68 -6.92
C ASN A 54 5.74 -6.71 -7.11
N ASP A 55 6.13 -6.04 -6.05
CA ASP A 55 7.06 -4.93 -6.13
C ASP A 55 8.46 -5.28 -5.67
N THR A 56 9.41 -4.42 -6.00
CA THR A 56 10.79 -4.47 -5.51
C THR A 56 10.99 -3.49 -4.37
N GLN A 57 12.08 -3.67 -3.64
CA GLN A 57 12.44 -2.84 -2.49
C GLN A 57 13.50 -1.81 -2.89
N ALA A 58 13.51 -0.70 -2.18
CA ALA A 58 14.48 0.36 -2.40
C ALA A 58 14.97 0.94 -1.08
N ASN A 59 16.21 1.47 -1.09
CA ASN A 59 16.81 2.12 0.06
C ASN A 59 16.28 3.55 0.24
N LYS A 60 16.65 4.19 1.35
CA LYS A 60 16.20 5.55 1.66
C LYS A 60 16.63 6.59 0.62
N GLY A 61 17.80 6.41 0.02
CA GLY A 61 18.30 7.31 -1.02
C GLY A 61 17.37 7.33 -2.24
N TRP A 62 17.00 6.16 -2.72
CA TRP A 62 16.03 6.04 -3.81
C TRP A 62 14.67 6.64 -3.42
N CYS A 63 14.20 6.34 -2.21
CA CYS A 63 12.90 6.83 -1.73
C CYS A 63 12.89 8.35 -1.66
N ALA A 64 13.92 8.97 -1.10
CA ALA A 64 14.03 10.42 -1.01
C ALA A 64 14.03 11.05 -2.40
N HIS A 65 14.81 10.50 -3.33
CA HIS A 65 14.87 10.99 -4.70
C HIS A 65 13.50 10.90 -5.40
N GLU A 66 12.81 9.77 -5.26
CA GLU A 66 11.49 9.57 -5.85
C GLU A 66 10.46 10.56 -5.31
N MET A 67 10.56 10.94 -4.05
CA MET A 67 9.68 11.93 -3.42
C MET A 67 10.13 13.37 -3.67
N GLY A 68 11.25 13.59 -4.34
CA GLY A 68 11.80 14.92 -4.56
C GLY A 68 12.27 15.60 -3.28
N LYS A 69 12.74 14.83 -2.31
CA LYS A 69 13.18 15.29 -1.00
C LYS A 69 14.63 14.89 -0.72
N SER A 70 15.26 15.57 0.26
CA SER A 70 16.56 15.13 0.77
C SER A 70 16.39 13.89 1.64
N ILE A 71 17.49 13.15 1.83
CA ILE A 71 17.50 11.98 2.72
C ILE A 71 17.09 12.38 4.14
N SER A 72 17.58 13.51 4.62
CA SER A 72 17.23 14.02 5.95
C SER A 72 15.74 14.32 6.09
N SER A 73 15.11 14.90 5.07
CA SER A 73 13.68 15.17 5.06
C SER A 73 12.88 13.86 5.03
N PHE A 74 13.33 12.89 4.24
CA PHE A 74 12.69 11.57 4.19
C PHE A 74 12.75 10.87 5.56
N GLU A 75 13.91 10.86 6.20
CA GLU A 75 14.09 10.29 7.53
C GLU A 75 13.17 10.95 8.56
N LYS A 76 13.01 12.28 8.48
CA LYS A 76 12.11 13.01 9.35
C LYS A 76 10.65 12.58 9.14
N TYR A 77 10.21 12.43 7.90
CA TYR A 77 8.84 11.96 7.61
C TYR A 77 8.58 10.56 8.17
N VAL A 78 9.57 9.67 8.09
CA VAL A 78 9.47 8.33 8.68
C VAL A 78 9.41 8.44 10.21
N HIS A 79 10.28 9.26 10.81
CA HIS A 79 10.29 9.48 12.26
C HIS A 79 8.96 10.06 12.77
N ASP A 80 8.37 10.99 12.03
CA ASP A 80 7.10 11.64 12.38
C ASP A 80 5.87 10.76 12.10
N GLY A 81 6.05 9.56 11.58
CA GLY A 81 4.97 8.63 11.27
C GLY A 81 4.18 8.95 10.00
N LYS A 82 4.64 9.89 9.18
CA LYS A 82 3.99 10.24 7.92
C LYS A 82 4.23 9.22 6.83
N ILE A 83 5.33 8.51 6.90
CA ILE A 83 5.72 7.41 6.00
C ILE A 83 5.98 6.20 6.88
N PRO A 84 5.46 5.01 6.53
CA PRO A 84 5.73 3.79 7.28
C PRO A 84 7.22 3.51 7.42
N GLU A 85 7.60 2.92 8.52
CA GLU A 85 8.99 2.54 8.75
C GLU A 85 9.41 1.45 7.76
N GLY A 86 10.66 1.52 7.29
CA GLY A 86 11.21 0.52 6.39
C GLY A 86 11.43 -0.81 7.08
N ILE A 87 11.67 -1.84 6.30
CA ILE A 87 11.90 -3.21 6.76
C ILE A 87 13.35 -3.57 6.58
N HIS A 88 13.97 -4.16 7.61
CA HIS A 88 15.31 -4.69 7.50
C HIS A 88 15.34 -5.95 6.66
N ASP A 89 16.32 -6.05 5.77
CA ASP A 89 16.63 -7.28 5.09
C ASP A 89 17.19 -8.30 6.11
N GLN A 90 17.00 -9.58 5.83
CA GLN A 90 17.47 -10.68 6.68
C GLN A 90 18.98 -10.61 6.96
N PHE A 91 19.77 -10.17 5.98
CA PHE A 91 21.22 -10.09 6.07
C PHE A 91 21.76 -8.66 6.05
N GLY A 92 20.88 -7.67 5.91
CA GLY A 92 21.24 -6.27 5.79
C GLY A 92 20.93 -5.48 7.04
N HIS A 93 21.71 -4.43 7.28
CA HIS A 93 21.46 -3.45 8.33
C HIS A 93 20.66 -2.26 7.81
N GLU A 94 20.46 -2.20 6.50
CA GLU A 94 19.76 -1.10 5.83
C GLU A 94 18.27 -1.37 5.74
N LYS A 95 17.46 -0.37 6.10
CA LYS A 95 16.02 -0.45 5.93
C LYS A 95 15.65 -0.23 4.48
N LYS A 96 14.62 -0.93 4.02
CA LYS A 96 14.11 -0.82 2.66
C LYS A 96 12.60 -0.64 2.66
N TRP A 97 12.10 -0.02 1.61
CA TRP A 97 10.67 0.28 1.41
C TRP A 97 10.21 -0.28 0.08
N ASN A 98 8.94 -0.68 0.02
CA ASN A 98 8.31 -1.02 -1.26
C ASN A 98 8.30 0.21 -2.16
N LYS A 99 8.75 0.07 -3.41
CA LYS A 99 8.75 1.17 -4.38
C LYS A 99 7.36 1.70 -4.64
N SER A 100 6.37 0.82 -4.79
CA SER A 100 4.98 1.22 -5.02
C SER A 100 4.42 2.01 -3.85
N LEU A 101 4.75 1.64 -2.61
CA LEU A 101 4.33 2.37 -1.43
C LEU A 101 4.87 3.80 -1.43
N ILE A 102 6.15 3.97 -1.77
CA ILE A 102 6.80 5.28 -1.85
C ILE A 102 6.19 6.11 -2.98
N ARG A 103 5.94 5.53 -4.14
CA ARG A 103 5.26 6.22 -5.24
C ARG A 103 3.86 6.69 -4.86
N TYR A 104 3.14 5.88 -4.09
CA TYR A 104 1.83 6.27 -3.55
C TYR A 104 1.95 7.51 -2.67
N PHE A 105 2.90 7.55 -1.73
CA PHE A 105 3.11 8.72 -0.87
C PHE A 105 3.64 9.93 -1.63
N ALA A 106 4.44 9.70 -2.68
CA ALA A 106 4.99 10.79 -3.50
C ALA A 106 3.93 11.49 -4.32
N ASN A 107 3.05 10.74 -4.96
CA ASN A 107 1.97 11.31 -5.78
C ASN A 107 0.85 10.27 -5.96
N LYS A 108 -0.12 10.31 -5.06
CA LYS A 108 -1.25 9.39 -5.04
C LYS A 108 -2.03 9.36 -6.35
N LYS A 109 -2.31 10.52 -6.93
CA LYS A 109 -3.08 10.62 -8.19
C LYS A 109 -2.35 9.97 -9.35
N ALA A 110 -1.07 10.27 -9.52
CA ALA A 110 -0.26 9.70 -10.59
C ALA A 110 -0.11 8.18 -10.41
N PHE A 111 0.07 7.72 -9.18
CA PHE A 111 0.17 6.31 -8.85
C PHE A 111 -1.06 5.54 -9.29
N PHE A 112 -2.26 5.97 -8.91
CA PHE A 112 -3.50 5.29 -9.27
C PHE A 112 -3.83 5.42 -10.75
N ARG A 113 -3.50 6.54 -11.38
CA ARG A 113 -3.67 6.71 -12.83
C ARG A 113 -2.84 5.66 -13.60
N LYS A 114 -1.61 5.46 -13.18
CA LYS A 114 -0.71 4.47 -13.80
C LYS A 114 -1.23 3.05 -13.60
N LEU A 115 -1.71 2.71 -12.42
CA LEU A 115 -2.31 1.41 -12.14
C LEU A 115 -3.60 1.18 -12.94
N SER A 116 -4.44 2.21 -13.06
CA SER A 116 -5.66 2.12 -13.88
C SER A 116 -5.33 1.77 -15.32
N ARG A 117 -4.31 2.38 -15.89
CA ARG A 117 -3.87 2.07 -17.25
C ARG A 117 -3.31 0.65 -17.38
N LYS A 118 -2.52 0.23 -16.41
CA LYS A 118 -1.85 -1.07 -16.43
C LYS A 118 -2.84 -2.23 -16.30
N TYR A 119 -3.84 -2.09 -15.43
CA TYR A 119 -4.77 -3.17 -15.10
C TYR A 119 -6.18 -2.96 -15.68
N GLY A 120 -6.41 -1.88 -16.43
CA GLY A 120 -7.73 -1.59 -16.98
C GLY A 120 -8.77 -1.26 -15.91
N LEU A 121 -8.34 -0.74 -14.76
CA LEU A 121 -9.22 -0.38 -13.67
C LEU A 121 -9.75 1.04 -13.84
N ASN A 122 -10.96 1.28 -13.37
CA ASN A 122 -11.61 2.59 -13.41
C ASN A 122 -11.47 3.26 -12.03
N LEU A 123 -10.26 3.71 -11.75
CA LEU A 123 -9.93 4.35 -10.48
C LEU A 123 -9.96 5.86 -10.56
#